data_8da1f352bd6ad1ebf6775792d5820011
#
_entry.id   8da1f352bd6ad1ebf6775792d5820011
#
_cell.length_a   1.000
_cell.length_b   1.000
_cell.length_c   1.000
_cell.angle_alpha   90.00
_cell.angle_beta   90.00
_cell.angle_gamma   90.00
#
_symmetry.space_group_name_H-M   'P 1'
#
loop_
_entity.id
_entity.type
_entity.pdbx_description
1 polymer ?
#
loop_
_entity_poly.entity_id
_entity_poly.type
_entity_poly.pdbx_seq_one_letter_code
_entity_poly.pdbx_strand_id
1 'polypeptide(L)'
;MTLMLAGASLLASVQAFAQTPIKLGILEDESGNFAIAVIPKIFAYQLAVDEINAKGGVLGRPLQIVRYDTQSDNTRFQEFARRLIQQDKVDVIFGAFSSASREAIRPIMDRFKQLYFYNNQYEGGVCDSNVFVTGAVPEQQFSTLIPWMMEKYGKKVYTIAADYNFGQISAEWVRDIVKEQGGTMVGEEFIPLSVSQFSQTIQNIQKAKPDVLVTLLVGANQASFYEQQASASLNIPMASSVNVGQAYEHKRFKPPALKDMYVTANYVEEVVSPASDDFKKRFRAKFPQVVYINQEAANAYDAIYLYKAGVEKAKSVDQAKVKAALASGGICTDGPSGKVCIDPKSHHTSHRIYLIHVKADHSVDIPKVWDDIQPYWLGQVGCDLSKKADHNQYTPSKLPKK
;
A
#
# COMPACT_ATOMS: atom_id res chain seq x y z
N MET A 1 54.71 -27.90 -54.13
CA MET A 1 54.17 -26.52 -54.17
C MET A 1 52.81 -26.56 -53.47
N THR A 2 52.84 -26.26 -52.17
CA THR A 2 51.66 -26.35 -51.31
C THR A 2 51.19 -24.95 -50.93
N LEU A 3 50.03 -24.53 -51.42
CA LEU A 3 49.43 -23.23 -51.03
C LEU A 3 48.74 -23.37 -49.67
N MET A 4 49.17 -22.59 -48.69
CA MET A 4 48.43 -22.35 -47.45
C MET A 4 47.47 -21.17 -47.69
N LEU A 5 46.14 -21.43 -47.55
CA LEU A 5 45.16 -20.38 -47.41
C LEU A 5 45.04 -19.97 -45.93
N ALA A 6 45.40 -18.76 -45.61
CA ALA A 6 45.18 -18.13 -44.32
C ALA A 6 43.75 -17.54 -44.28
N GLY A 7 42.86 -18.15 -43.51
CA GLY A 7 41.51 -17.62 -43.24
C GLY A 7 41.57 -16.54 -42.14
N ALA A 8 41.31 -15.29 -42.49
CA ALA A 8 41.15 -14.20 -41.53
C ALA A 8 39.72 -14.18 -40.99
N SER A 9 39.54 -14.64 -39.75
CA SER A 9 38.27 -14.49 -39.01
C SER A 9 38.14 -13.06 -38.53
N LEU A 10 37.28 -12.28 -39.14
CA LEU A 10 36.84 -10.99 -38.61
C LEU A 10 35.90 -11.26 -37.39
N LEU A 11 36.44 -11.07 -36.20
CA LEU A 11 35.65 -10.90 -34.97
C LEU A 11 35.02 -9.52 -34.98
N ALA A 12 33.74 -9.42 -35.39
CA ALA A 12 32.96 -8.23 -35.19
C ALA A 12 32.68 -8.08 -33.70
N SER A 13 33.42 -7.21 -33.02
CA SER A 13 33.12 -6.77 -31.66
C SER A 13 31.82 -5.96 -31.70
N VAL A 14 30.71 -6.60 -31.32
CA VAL A 14 29.44 -5.93 -31.01
C VAL A 14 29.69 -5.08 -29.76
N GLN A 15 29.97 -3.80 -29.92
CA GLN A 15 29.92 -2.83 -28.83
C GLN A 15 28.45 -2.74 -28.42
N ALA A 16 28.08 -3.47 -27.38
CA ALA A 16 26.83 -3.24 -26.67
C ALA A 16 26.94 -1.86 -26.02
N PHE A 17 26.39 -0.83 -26.69
CA PHE A 17 26.16 0.45 -26.03
C PHE A 17 25.27 0.18 -24.83
N ALA A 18 25.80 0.37 -23.64
CA ALA A 18 25.04 0.32 -22.40
C ALA A 18 23.93 1.37 -22.51
N GLN A 19 22.70 0.93 -22.71
CA GLN A 19 21.56 1.84 -22.83
C GLN A 19 21.40 2.60 -21.51
N THR A 20 21.09 3.90 -21.58
CA THR A 20 20.85 4.74 -20.41
C THR A 20 19.78 4.09 -19.51
N PRO A 21 20.03 3.89 -18.21
CA PRO A 21 19.07 3.23 -17.33
C PRO A 21 17.77 4.01 -17.22
N ILE A 22 16.69 3.31 -16.94
CA ILE A 22 15.42 3.90 -16.50
C ILE A 22 15.52 4.13 -15.00
N LYS A 23 15.42 5.37 -14.56
CA LYS A 23 15.62 5.74 -13.16
C LYS A 23 14.32 5.73 -12.39
N LEU A 24 14.28 4.96 -11.30
CA LEU A 24 13.16 4.85 -10.38
C LEU A 24 13.48 5.60 -9.10
N GLY A 25 12.78 6.69 -8.81
CA GLY A 25 12.89 7.42 -7.57
C GLY A 25 12.11 6.72 -6.46
N ILE A 26 12.76 6.42 -5.35
CA ILE A 26 12.13 5.80 -4.18
C ILE A 26 12.19 6.78 -3.01
N LEU A 27 11.01 7.20 -2.53
CA LEU A 27 10.84 8.08 -1.36
C LEU A 27 10.19 7.29 -0.24
N GLU A 28 10.99 6.84 0.74
CA GLU A 28 10.49 5.96 1.80
C GLU A 28 11.10 6.30 3.16
N ASP A 29 10.39 5.92 4.22
CA ASP A 29 10.81 6.05 5.61
C ASP A 29 11.72 4.88 5.99
N GLU A 30 12.99 4.90 5.59
CA GLU A 30 13.97 3.88 5.97
C GLU A 30 14.29 3.95 7.48
N SER A 31 14.09 5.11 8.06
CA SER A 31 14.13 5.37 9.50
C SER A 31 12.92 6.22 9.93
N GLY A 32 12.74 6.42 11.24
CA GLY A 32 11.60 7.17 11.78
C GLY A 32 10.40 6.29 12.14
N ASN A 33 9.26 6.94 12.34
CA ASN A 33 8.09 6.33 12.98
C ASN A 33 7.45 5.19 12.17
N PHE A 34 7.59 5.20 10.85
CA PHE A 34 6.97 4.22 9.96
C PHE A 34 7.96 3.19 9.37
N ALA A 35 9.24 3.26 9.75
CA ALA A 35 10.29 2.38 9.21
C ALA A 35 9.95 0.88 9.29
N ILE A 36 9.28 0.46 10.36
CA ILE A 36 8.92 -0.94 10.56
C ILE A 36 8.00 -1.50 9.48
N ALA A 37 7.10 -0.68 8.95
CA ALA A 37 6.22 -1.05 7.85
C ALA A 37 6.89 -0.90 6.47
N VAL A 38 7.85 0.00 6.37
CA VAL A 38 8.48 0.41 5.10
C VAL A 38 9.69 -0.46 4.73
N ILE A 39 10.46 -0.96 5.69
CA ILE A 39 11.66 -1.75 5.41
C ILE A 39 11.40 -2.95 4.47
N PRO A 40 10.37 -3.78 4.67
CA PRO A 40 10.05 -4.87 3.74
C PRO A 40 9.73 -4.37 2.32
N LYS A 41 9.08 -3.23 2.21
CA LYS A 41 8.71 -2.57 0.96
C LYS A 41 9.94 -2.17 0.13
N ILE A 42 10.97 -1.60 0.78
CA ILE A 42 12.23 -1.24 0.13
C ILE A 42 12.89 -2.45 -0.52
N PHE A 43 12.94 -3.57 0.19
CA PHE A 43 13.52 -4.81 -0.34
C PHE A 43 12.67 -5.42 -1.46
N ALA A 44 11.35 -5.22 -1.45
CA ALA A 44 10.47 -5.65 -2.53
C ALA A 44 10.70 -4.87 -3.82
N TYR A 45 10.92 -3.55 -3.76
CA TYR A 45 11.36 -2.77 -4.93
C TYR A 45 12.66 -3.32 -5.50
N GLN A 46 13.65 -3.59 -4.63
CA GLN A 46 14.95 -4.12 -5.06
C GLN A 46 14.81 -5.50 -5.71
N LEU A 47 13.98 -6.39 -5.13
CA LEU A 47 13.72 -7.71 -5.72
C LEU A 47 13.15 -7.59 -7.13
N ALA A 48 12.09 -6.79 -7.31
CA ALA A 48 11.45 -6.59 -8.61
C ALA A 48 12.44 -6.04 -9.66
N VAL A 49 13.21 -5.02 -9.27
CA VAL A 49 14.21 -4.40 -10.16
C VAL A 49 15.27 -5.42 -10.59
N ASP A 50 15.80 -6.20 -9.64
CA ASP A 50 16.84 -7.19 -9.94
C ASP A 50 16.34 -8.32 -10.84
N GLU A 51 15.10 -8.78 -10.62
CA GLU A 51 14.47 -9.80 -11.47
C GLU A 51 14.20 -9.30 -12.89
N ILE A 52 13.77 -8.06 -13.03
CA ILE A 52 13.54 -7.43 -14.34
C ILE A 52 14.87 -7.24 -15.06
N ASN A 53 15.89 -6.76 -14.37
CA ASN A 53 17.23 -6.54 -14.94
C ASN A 53 17.90 -7.87 -15.35
N ALA A 54 17.73 -8.93 -14.57
CA ALA A 54 18.22 -10.27 -14.92
C ALA A 54 17.57 -10.83 -16.21
N LYS A 55 16.39 -10.31 -16.59
CA LYS A 55 15.67 -10.65 -17.84
C LYS A 55 15.91 -9.65 -18.98
N GLY A 56 16.92 -8.78 -18.87
CA GLY A 56 17.28 -7.81 -19.90
C GLY A 56 16.67 -6.41 -19.74
N GLY A 57 16.09 -6.12 -18.58
CA GLY A 57 15.51 -4.81 -18.26
C GLY A 57 14.16 -4.55 -18.93
N VAL A 58 13.87 -3.28 -19.18
CA VAL A 58 12.64 -2.81 -19.84
C VAL A 58 13.02 -2.11 -21.14
N LEU A 59 12.49 -2.54 -22.27
CA LEU A 59 12.89 -2.09 -23.62
C LEU A 59 14.43 -2.18 -23.83
N GLY A 60 15.09 -3.21 -23.25
CA GLY A 60 16.55 -3.39 -23.31
C GLY A 60 17.35 -2.47 -22.40
N ARG A 61 16.72 -1.66 -21.56
CA ARG A 61 17.33 -0.72 -20.62
C ARG A 61 17.25 -1.25 -19.20
N PRO A 62 18.33 -1.22 -18.41
CA PRO A 62 18.26 -1.61 -17.00
C PRO A 62 17.45 -0.60 -16.19
N LEU A 63 16.77 -1.08 -15.15
CA LEU A 63 16.17 -0.24 -14.12
C LEU A 63 17.24 0.15 -13.08
N GLN A 64 17.22 1.39 -12.63
CA GLN A 64 18.13 1.91 -11.60
C GLN A 64 17.35 2.60 -10.50
N ILE A 65 17.50 2.17 -9.26
CA ILE A 65 16.91 2.82 -8.09
C ILE A 65 17.76 4.04 -7.68
N VAL A 66 17.09 5.18 -7.46
CA VAL A 66 17.62 6.37 -6.77
C VAL A 66 16.74 6.57 -5.53
N ARG A 67 17.32 6.46 -4.32
CA ARG A 67 16.57 6.34 -3.09
C ARG A 67 16.97 7.37 -2.04
N TYR A 68 15.98 7.90 -1.29
CA TYR A 68 16.19 8.81 -0.17
C TYR A 68 15.38 8.39 1.05
N ASP A 69 16.04 8.39 2.22
CA ASP A 69 15.39 8.20 3.53
C ASP A 69 14.72 9.50 3.99
N THR A 70 13.43 9.48 4.08
CA THR A 70 12.61 10.65 4.47
C THR A 70 12.43 10.79 5.97
N GLN A 71 12.78 9.77 6.77
CA GLN A 71 12.76 9.77 8.23
C GLN A 71 11.38 10.12 8.84
N SER A 72 10.30 9.78 8.13
CA SER A 72 8.91 10.14 8.47
C SER A 72 8.67 11.65 8.62
N ASP A 73 9.45 12.48 7.93
CA ASP A 73 9.37 13.94 7.94
C ASP A 73 8.82 14.49 6.61
N ASN A 74 7.68 15.19 6.66
CA ASN A 74 7.02 15.72 5.47
C ASN A 74 7.85 16.77 4.72
N THR A 75 8.71 17.53 5.40
CA THR A 75 9.61 18.49 4.78
C THR A 75 10.66 17.80 3.94
N ARG A 76 11.23 16.69 4.46
CA ARG A 76 12.18 15.84 3.73
C ARG A 76 11.53 15.17 2.52
N PHE A 77 10.28 14.70 2.66
CA PHE A 77 9.52 14.19 1.52
C PHE A 77 9.44 15.22 0.40
N GLN A 78 9.11 16.46 0.71
CA GLN A 78 9.02 17.55 -0.28
C GLN A 78 10.39 17.90 -0.87
N GLU A 79 11.43 17.98 -0.06
CA GLU A 79 12.79 18.27 -0.50
C GLU A 79 13.29 17.20 -1.48
N PHE A 80 13.23 15.94 -1.06
CA PHE A 80 13.75 14.83 -1.87
C PHE A 80 12.88 14.55 -3.11
N ALA A 81 11.57 14.82 -3.06
CA ALA A 81 10.74 14.79 -4.26
C ALA A 81 11.24 15.76 -5.33
N ARG A 82 11.53 17.02 -4.94
CA ARG A 82 12.10 18.00 -5.86
C ARG A 82 13.50 17.58 -6.37
N ARG A 83 14.32 17.02 -5.49
CA ARG A 83 15.66 16.53 -5.85
C ARG A 83 15.59 15.40 -6.87
N LEU A 84 14.78 14.39 -6.65
CA LEU A 84 14.56 13.27 -7.59
C LEU A 84 14.13 13.78 -8.96
N ILE A 85 13.22 14.76 -9.02
CA ILE A 85 12.72 15.31 -10.28
C ILE A 85 13.75 16.19 -10.97
N GLN A 86 14.34 17.14 -10.27
CA GLN A 86 15.12 18.22 -10.88
C GLN A 86 16.60 17.89 -11.05
N GLN A 87 17.19 17.17 -10.09
CA GLN A 87 18.61 16.84 -10.08
C GLN A 87 18.88 15.44 -10.62
N ASP A 88 18.20 14.43 -10.05
CA ASP A 88 18.41 13.03 -10.44
C ASP A 88 17.69 12.68 -11.75
N LYS A 89 16.63 13.43 -12.09
CA LYS A 89 15.84 13.29 -13.33
C LYS A 89 15.28 11.87 -13.47
N VAL A 90 14.56 11.42 -12.44
CA VAL A 90 13.94 10.11 -12.43
C VAL A 90 12.74 10.02 -13.38
N ASP A 91 12.54 8.87 -13.98
CA ASP A 91 11.43 8.61 -14.91
C ASP A 91 10.09 8.42 -14.19
N VAL A 92 10.11 7.94 -12.95
CA VAL A 92 8.95 7.70 -12.11
C VAL A 92 9.32 7.78 -10.64
N ILE A 93 8.38 8.14 -9.77
CA ILE A 93 8.55 8.11 -8.30
C ILE A 93 7.62 7.05 -7.71
N PHE A 94 8.13 6.30 -6.73
CA PHE A 94 7.40 5.35 -5.91
C PHE A 94 7.57 5.72 -4.44
N GLY A 95 6.56 5.44 -3.62
CA GLY A 95 6.70 5.51 -2.19
C GLY A 95 5.73 6.46 -1.49
N ALA A 96 6.22 7.07 -0.44
CA ALA A 96 5.51 7.68 0.67
C ALA A 96 4.67 6.65 1.45
N PHE A 97 4.80 6.66 2.78
CA PHE A 97 4.03 5.73 3.60
C PHE A 97 2.74 6.38 4.10
N SER A 98 2.84 7.53 4.77
CA SER A 98 1.65 8.14 5.35
C SER A 98 0.82 8.90 4.32
N SER A 99 -0.48 9.01 4.58
CA SER A 99 -1.37 9.88 3.81
C SER A 99 -0.95 11.34 3.90
N ALA A 100 -0.39 11.77 5.03
CA ALA A 100 0.16 13.11 5.19
C ALA A 100 1.36 13.36 4.28
N SER A 101 2.29 12.41 4.17
CA SER A 101 3.44 12.55 3.27
C SER A 101 3.04 12.49 1.79
N ARG A 102 2.04 11.63 1.43
CA ARG A 102 1.46 11.64 0.08
C ARG A 102 0.91 13.02 -0.27
N GLU A 103 0.06 13.61 0.58
CA GLU A 103 -0.51 14.92 0.33
C GLU A 103 0.55 16.03 0.33
N ALA A 104 1.63 15.91 1.09
CA ALA A 104 2.73 16.85 1.05
C ALA A 104 3.47 16.89 -0.30
N ILE A 105 3.56 15.77 -1.01
CA ILE A 105 4.28 15.69 -2.29
C ILE A 105 3.37 15.77 -3.52
N ARG A 106 2.08 15.47 -3.44
CA ARG A 106 1.16 15.54 -4.59
C ARG A 106 1.21 16.87 -5.36
N PRO A 107 1.19 18.05 -4.72
CA PRO A 107 1.33 19.32 -5.44
C PRO A 107 2.65 19.44 -6.22
N ILE A 108 3.71 18.76 -5.77
CA ILE A 108 5.00 18.73 -6.47
C ILE A 108 4.88 17.84 -7.70
N MET A 109 4.26 16.65 -7.56
CA MET A 109 3.99 15.76 -8.69
C MET A 109 3.16 16.44 -9.77
N ASP A 110 2.11 17.18 -9.38
CA ASP A 110 1.26 17.94 -10.29
C ASP A 110 2.02 19.04 -11.02
N ARG A 111 2.80 19.83 -10.27
CA ARG A 111 3.57 20.94 -10.84
C ARG A 111 4.56 20.45 -11.92
N PHE A 112 5.19 19.31 -11.70
CA PHE A 112 6.19 18.75 -12.62
C PHE A 112 5.60 17.71 -13.57
N LYS A 113 4.31 17.40 -13.46
CA LYS A 113 3.61 16.33 -14.19
C LYS A 113 4.30 14.97 -14.01
N GLN A 114 4.90 14.76 -12.82
CA GLN A 114 5.69 13.59 -12.49
C GLN A 114 4.79 12.37 -12.28
N LEU A 115 5.09 11.27 -12.97
CA LEU A 115 4.44 9.99 -12.72
C LEU A 115 4.80 9.48 -11.32
N TYR A 116 3.78 9.14 -10.55
CA TYR A 116 3.92 8.73 -9.16
C TYR A 116 3.07 7.49 -8.84
N PHE A 117 3.68 6.50 -8.20
CA PHE A 117 3.01 5.32 -7.65
C PHE A 117 2.98 5.39 -6.12
N TYR A 118 1.77 5.46 -5.56
CA TYR A 118 1.53 5.34 -4.13
C TYR A 118 1.15 3.90 -3.79
N ASN A 119 1.95 3.24 -2.94
CA ASN A 119 1.92 1.79 -2.78
C ASN A 119 1.36 1.32 -1.43
N ASN A 120 0.79 2.23 -0.66
CA ASN A 120 0.18 1.91 0.63
C ASN A 120 -1.32 1.80 0.52
N GLN A 121 -1.89 0.93 1.38
CA GLN A 121 -3.29 1.05 1.72
C GLN A 121 -3.54 2.43 2.36
N TYR A 122 -4.73 3.02 2.14
CA TYR A 122 -5.01 4.36 2.64
C TYR A 122 -6.52 4.64 2.73
N GLU A 123 -6.89 5.82 3.20
CA GLU A 123 -8.28 6.28 3.38
C GLU A 123 -9.07 6.49 2.09
N GLY A 124 -8.48 6.27 0.93
CA GLY A 124 -9.14 6.39 -0.37
C GLY A 124 -9.29 7.82 -0.90
N GLY A 125 -9.97 7.92 -2.02
CA GLY A 125 -10.48 9.19 -2.55
C GLY A 125 -9.53 10.00 -3.43
N VAL A 126 -8.27 9.63 -3.60
CA VAL A 126 -7.35 10.34 -4.49
C VAL A 126 -7.77 10.14 -5.96
N CYS A 127 -8.26 11.19 -6.60
CA CYS A 127 -8.52 11.27 -8.02
C CYS A 127 -7.48 12.20 -8.63
N ASP A 128 -6.38 11.65 -9.15
CA ASP A 128 -5.23 12.43 -9.59
C ASP A 128 -4.58 11.82 -10.83
N SER A 129 -4.46 12.63 -11.86
CA SER A 129 -3.96 12.20 -13.17
C SER A 129 -2.49 11.77 -13.18
N ASN A 130 -1.72 12.14 -12.17
CA ASN A 130 -0.30 11.79 -12.05
C ASN A 130 -0.05 10.63 -11.09
N VAL A 131 -1.08 10.21 -10.33
CA VAL A 131 -0.96 9.22 -9.26
C VAL A 131 -1.60 7.90 -9.64
N PHE A 132 -0.84 6.81 -9.47
CA PHE A 132 -1.33 5.43 -9.56
C PHE A 132 -1.20 4.79 -8.18
N VAL A 133 -2.24 4.07 -7.76
CA VAL A 133 -2.33 3.51 -6.40
C VAL A 133 -2.38 1.99 -6.47
N THR A 134 -1.44 1.34 -5.79
CA THR A 134 -1.40 -0.12 -5.68
C THR A 134 -1.73 -0.64 -4.29
N GLY A 135 -2.01 0.23 -3.33
CA GLY A 135 -2.54 -0.15 -2.03
C GLY A 135 -4.06 -0.29 -2.03
N ALA A 136 -4.58 -1.15 -1.17
CA ALA A 136 -6.02 -1.32 -1.01
C ALA A 136 -6.70 -0.06 -0.44
N VAL A 137 -7.96 0.14 -0.78
CA VAL A 137 -8.77 1.30 -0.41
C VAL A 137 -9.99 0.90 0.42
N PRO A 138 -10.67 1.84 1.10
CA PRO A 138 -11.76 1.55 2.04
C PRO A 138 -12.89 0.73 1.47
N GLU A 139 -13.30 0.97 0.23
CA GLU A 139 -14.34 0.18 -0.44
C GLU A 139 -13.92 -1.27 -0.70
N GLN A 140 -12.64 -1.57 -0.63
CA GLN A 140 -12.12 -2.93 -0.71
C GLN A 140 -11.98 -3.56 0.69
N GLN A 141 -11.60 -2.77 1.70
CA GLN A 141 -11.30 -3.23 3.05
C GLN A 141 -12.50 -3.11 3.99
N PHE A 142 -13.02 -1.90 4.22
CA PHE A 142 -14.09 -1.70 5.20
C PHE A 142 -15.46 -2.19 4.73
N SER A 143 -15.76 -2.09 3.42
CA SER A 143 -17.03 -2.60 2.88
C SER A 143 -17.14 -4.13 2.94
N THR A 144 -16.02 -4.82 3.13
CA THR A 144 -15.99 -6.26 3.39
C THR A 144 -15.95 -6.58 4.88
N LEU A 145 -15.12 -5.86 5.66
CA LEU A 145 -14.85 -6.13 7.07
C LEU A 145 -16.02 -5.74 7.99
N ILE A 146 -16.49 -4.49 7.88
CA ILE A 146 -17.45 -3.94 8.85
C ILE A 146 -18.80 -4.71 8.82
N PRO A 147 -19.43 -4.98 7.65
CA PRO A 147 -20.64 -5.79 7.61
C PRO A 147 -20.44 -7.18 8.20
N TRP A 148 -19.31 -7.84 7.91
CA TRP A 148 -18.99 -9.17 8.44
C TRP A 148 -18.85 -9.16 9.97
N MET A 149 -18.16 -8.15 10.53
CA MET A 149 -18.03 -8.00 11.97
C MET A 149 -19.37 -7.73 12.65
N MET A 150 -20.19 -6.86 12.05
CA MET A 150 -21.51 -6.52 12.59
C MET A 150 -22.48 -7.70 12.55
N GLU A 151 -22.43 -8.51 11.50
CA GLU A 151 -23.23 -9.73 11.40
C GLU A 151 -22.86 -10.75 12.50
N LYS A 152 -21.57 -10.88 12.76
CA LYS A 152 -21.05 -11.90 13.70
C LYS A 152 -21.15 -11.49 15.17
N TYR A 153 -20.96 -10.21 15.50
CA TYR A 153 -20.78 -9.77 16.89
C TYR A 153 -21.83 -8.78 17.38
N GLY A 154 -22.50 -8.06 16.48
CA GLY A 154 -23.50 -7.07 16.83
C GLY A 154 -23.24 -5.69 16.23
N LYS A 155 -24.18 -4.77 16.44
CA LYS A 155 -24.31 -3.54 15.64
C LYS A 155 -23.85 -2.25 16.34
N LYS A 156 -23.32 -2.35 17.56
CA LYS A 156 -22.76 -1.20 18.28
C LYS A 156 -21.26 -1.12 18.01
N VAL A 157 -20.83 -0.10 17.30
CA VAL A 157 -19.44 0.06 16.89
C VAL A 157 -18.79 1.26 17.59
N TYR A 158 -17.59 1.07 18.11
CA TYR A 158 -16.73 2.13 18.62
C TYR A 158 -15.47 2.22 17.76
N THR A 159 -15.04 3.42 17.41
CA THR A 159 -13.82 3.62 16.61
C THR A 159 -12.78 4.41 17.37
N ILE A 160 -11.54 3.92 17.37
CA ILE A 160 -10.36 4.70 17.74
C ILE A 160 -9.43 4.80 16.52
N ALA A 161 -9.06 6.01 16.16
CA ALA A 161 -8.30 6.27 14.94
C ALA A 161 -7.15 7.24 15.20
N ALA A 162 -6.08 7.14 14.43
CA ALA A 162 -4.97 8.08 14.49
C ALA A 162 -5.42 9.49 14.07
N ASP A 163 -5.01 10.51 14.82
CA ASP A 163 -5.43 11.90 14.61
C ASP A 163 -4.63 12.57 13.49
N TYR A 164 -4.88 12.13 12.26
CA TYR A 164 -4.47 12.78 11.02
C TYR A 164 -5.37 12.30 9.87
N ASN A 165 -5.17 12.83 8.64
CA ASN A 165 -6.07 12.59 7.51
C ASN A 165 -6.43 11.11 7.28
N PHE A 166 -5.49 10.16 7.42
CA PHE A 166 -5.80 8.75 7.31
C PHE A 166 -6.88 8.30 8.30
N GLY A 167 -6.66 8.54 9.60
CA GLY A 167 -7.60 8.07 10.63
C GLY A 167 -8.93 8.80 10.58
N GLN A 168 -8.91 10.13 10.36
CA GLN A 168 -10.11 10.96 10.29
C GLN A 168 -11.02 10.55 9.13
N ILE A 169 -10.48 10.40 7.92
CA ILE A 169 -11.26 10.02 6.73
C ILE A 169 -11.66 8.53 6.80
N SER A 170 -10.80 7.66 7.31
CA SER A 170 -11.15 6.25 7.51
C SER A 170 -12.30 6.08 8.51
N ALA A 171 -12.38 6.90 9.55
CA ALA A 171 -13.51 6.91 10.49
C ALA A 171 -14.82 7.38 9.82
N GLU A 172 -14.75 8.29 8.84
CA GLU A 172 -15.92 8.65 8.01
C GLU A 172 -16.49 7.43 7.29
N TRP A 173 -15.62 6.63 6.65
CA TRP A 173 -16.00 5.38 6.00
C TRP A 173 -16.68 4.41 6.97
N VAL A 174 -16.10 4.22 8.15
CA VAL A 174 -16.67 3.34 9.18
C VAL A 174 -18.07 3.82 9.59
N ARG A 175 -18.25 5.12 9.85
CA ARG A 175 -19.56 5.70 10.21
C ARG A 175 -20.61 5.46 9.13
N ASP A 176 -20.26 5.71 7.87
CA ASP A 176 -21.20 5.58 6.77
C ASP A 176 -21.60 4.12 6.56
N ILE A 177 -20.64 3.19 6.56
CA ILE A 177 -20.93 1.75 6.43
C ILE A 177 -21.75 1.23 7.62
N VAL A 178 -21.40 1.61 8.86
CA VAL A 178 -22.17 1.22 10.06
C VAL A 178 -23.61 1.68 9.94
N LYS A 179 -23.84 2.92 9.51
CA LYS A 179 -25.19 3.48 9.30
C LYS A 179 -25.94 2.73 8.19
N GLU A 180 -25.31 2.48 7.05
CA GLU A 180 -25.89 1.74 5.93
C GLU A 180 -26.29 0.31 6.31
N GLN A 181 -25.52 -0.33 7.20
CA GLN A 181 -25.80 -1.67 7.74
C GLN A 181 -26.80 -1.66 8.90
N GLY A 182 -27.41 -0.51 9.21
CA GLY A 182 -28.38 -0.37 10.30
C GLY A 182 -27.77 -0.54 11.69
N GLY A 183 -26.49 -0.16 11.86
CA GLY A 183 -25.78 -0.14 13.12
C GLY A 183 -25.77 1.24 13.79
N THR A 184 -25.08 1.31 14.92
CA THR A 184 -24.96 2.53 15.73
C THR A 184 -23.50 2.75 16.13
N MET A 185 -22.97 3.93 15.83
CA MET A 185 -21.70 4.40 16.40
C MET A 185 -21.96 4.79 17.86
N VAL A 186 -21.35 4.06 18.81
CA VAL A 186 -21.49 4.32 20.26
C VAL A 186 -20.32 5.13 20.83
N GLY A 187 -19.32 5.44 20.02
CA GLY A 187 -18.23 6.33 20.34
C GLY A 187 -17.19 6.39 19.23
N GLU A 188 -16.41 7.46 19.26
CA GLU A 188 -15.32 7.71 18.32
C GLU A 188 -14.27 8.59 18.98
N GLU A 189 -12.99 8.21 18.88
CA GLU A 189 -11.87 9.00 19.38
C GLU A 189 -10.74 9.08 18.35
N PHE A 190 -10.17 10.28 18.22
CA PHE A 190 -8.96 10.51 17.42
C PHE A 190 -7.75 10.66 18.34
N ILE A 191 -6.75 9.84 18.13
CA ILE A 191 -5.60 9.66 19.02
C ILE A 191 -4.34 10.24 18.35
N PRO A 192 -3.76 11.31 18.89
CA PRO A 192 -2.48 11.83 18.40
C PRO A 192 -1.37 10.79 18.45
N LEU A 193 -0.47 10.77 17.46
CA LEU A 193 0.60 9.78 17.33
C LEU A 193 1.61 9.77 18.51
N SER A 194 1.60 10.82 19.34
CA SER A 194 2.44 10.93 20.53
C SER A 194 1.83 10.31 21.79
N VAL A 195 0.55 9.93 21.77
CA VAL A 195 -0.14 9.37 22.96
C VAL A 195 0.34 7.95 23.24
N SER A 196 0.68 7.69 24.49
CA SER A 196 1.07 6.36 24.99
C SER A 196 0.27 5.88 26.21
N GLN A 197 -0.65 6.72 26.72
CA GLN A 197 -1.51 6.40 27.87
C GLN A 197 -2.97 6.35 27.43
N PHE A 198 -3.61 5.19 27.56
CA PHE A 198 -4.95 4.92 27.02
C PHE A 198 -6.00 4.63 28.10
N SER A 199 -5.69 4.86 29.37
CA SER A 199 -6.61 4.56 30.46
C SER A 199 -7.98 5.22 30.30
N GLN A 200 -8.02 6.51 29.88
CA GLN A 200 -9.28 7.22 29.64
C GLN A 200 -10.04 6.66 28.44
N THR A 201 -9.36 6.39 27.33
CA THR A 201 -9.95 5.77 26.13
C THR A 201 -10.54 4.40 26.48
N ILE A 202 -9.81 3.57 27.23
CA ILE A 202 -10.29 2.25 27.66
C ILE A 202 -11.55 2.38 28.55
N GLN A 203 -11.60 3.33 29.49
CA GLN A 203 -12.79 3.59 30.31
C GLN A 203 -13.98 4.05 29.46
N ASN A 204 -13.75 4.90 28.46
CA ASN A 204 -14.80 5.35 27.54
C ASN A 204 -15.37 4.17 26.74
N ILE A 205 -14.52 3.30 26.22
CA ILE A 205 -14.93 2.08 25.51
C ILE A 205 -15.75 1.15 26.43
N GLN A 206 -15.27 0.90 27.65
CA GLN A 206 -15.97 0.07 28.65
C GLN A 206 -17.36 0.63 28.97
N LYS A 207 -17.48 1.95 29.12
CA LYS A 207 -18.75 2.64 29.39
C LYS A 207 -19.71 2.55 28.21
N ALA A 208 -19.20 2.67 26.97
CA ALA A 208 -19.98 2.63 25.73
C ALA A 208 -20.50 1.23 25.40
N LYS A 209 -19.84 0.16 25.89
CA LYS A 209 -20.19 -1.26 25.68
C LYS A 209 -20.44 -1.58 24.20
N PRO A 210 -19.47 -1.36 23.31
CA PRO A 210 -19.61 -1.72 21.90
C PRO A 210 -19.59 -3.24 21.71
N ASP A 211 -20.21 -3.69 20.62
CA ASP A 211 -20.13 -5.06 20.15
C ASP A 211 -18.85 -5.30 19.32
N VAL A 212 -18.34 -4.24 18.66
CA VAL A 212 -17.14 -4.23 17.83
C VAL A 212 -16.32 -2.97 18.10
N LEU A 213 -15.00 -3.12 18.24
CA LEU A 213 -14.06 -2.02 18.35
C LEU A 213 -13.25 -1.92 17.05
N VAL A 214 -13.41 -0.83 16.30
CA VAL A 214 -12.57 -0.54 15.13
C VAL A 214 -11.34 0.20 15.56
N THR A 215 -10.15 -0.35 15.24
CA THR A 215 -8.86 0.21 15.63
C THR A 215 -8.06 0.61 14.39
N LEU A 216 -7.88 1.91 14.20
CA LEU A 216 -7.14 2.52 13.08
C LEU A 216 -5.91 3.28 13.61
N LEU A 217 -5.28 2.71 14.63
CA LEU A 217 -4.05 3.23 15.22
C LEU A 217 -2.84 2.81 14.37
N VAL A 218 -1.90 3.71 14.18
CA VAL A 218 -0.67 3.48 13.42
C VAL A 218 0.54 4.06 14.15
N GLY A 219 1.75 3.60 13.78
CA GLY A 219 2.98 4.08 14.39
C GLY A 219 3.40 3.28 15.62
N ALA A 220 4.43 3.77 16.30
CA ALA A 220 5.07 3.02 17.40
C ALA A 220 4.21 2.95 18.67
N ASN A 221 3.34 3.94 18.89
CA ASN A 221 2.53 4.05 20.11
C ASN A 221 1.32 3.09 20.18
N GLN A 222 0.91 2.49 19.06
CA GLN A 222 -0.23 1.57 19.04
C GLN A 222 -0.03 0.36 19.97
N ALA A 223 1.20 -0.10 20.17
CA ALA A 223 1.53 -1.19 21.09
C ALA A 223 1.00 -0.90 22.50
N SER A 224 1.16 0.34 22.98
CA SER A 224 0.69 0.76 24.29
C SER A 224 -0.82 0.61 24.47
N PHE A 225 -1.62 0.88 23.43
CA PHE A 225 -3.06 0.64 23.47
C PHE A 225 -3.37 -0.85 23.63
N TYR A 226 -2.79 -1.70 22.77
CA TYR A 226 -3.08 -3.13 22.77
C TYR A 226 -2.63 -3.83 24.06
N GLU A 227 -1.51 -3.43 24.64
CA GLU A 227 -1.05 -3.95 25.94
C GLU A 227 -1.97 -3.50 27.09
N GLN A 228 -2.35 -2.22 27.10
CA GLN A 228 -3.22 -1.68 28.16
C GLN A 228 -4.64 -2.22 28.09
N GLN A 229 -5.24 -2.35 26.89
CA GLN A 229 -6.58 -2.93 26.74
C GLN A 229 -6.59 -4.42 27.14
N ALA A 230 -5.55 -5.20 26.81
CA ALA A 230 -5.43 -6.58 27.24
C ALA A 230 -5.31 -6.69 28.77
N SER A 231 -4.51 -5.83 29.40
CA SER A 231 -4.37 -5.74 30.86
C SER A 231 -5.67 -5.35 31.56
N ALA A 232 -6.48 -4.50 30.90
CA ALA A 232 -7.82 -4.11 31.37
C ALA A 232 -8.91 -5.15 31.05
N SER A 233 -8.56 -6.27 30.43
CA SER A 233 -9.49 -7.34 30.01
C SER A 233 -10.66 -6.83 29.17
N LEU A 234 -10.40 -5.99 28.20
CA LEU A 234 -11.43 -5.34 27.37
C LEU A 234 -12.08 -6.30 26.36
N ASN A 235 -12.04 -7.54 26.45
CA ASN A 235 -12.62 -8.66 25.67
C ASN A 235 -13.69 -8.28 24.61
N ILE A 236 -13.37 -7.32 23.73
CA ILE A 236 -14.21 -6.86 22.64
C ILE A 236 -13.52 -7.24 21.33
N PRO A 237 -14.23 -7.89 20.37
CA PRO A 237 -13.67 -8.17 19.05
C PRO A 237 -13.21 -6.89 18.35
N MET A 238 -11.98 -6.89 17.84
CA MET A 238 -11.37 -5.74 17.17
C MET A 238 -11.39 -5.90 15.66
N ALA A 239 -11.61 -4.81 14.95
CA ALA A 239 -11.54 -4.72 13.49
C ALA A 239 -10.50 -3.69 13.06
N SER A 240 -9.69 -3.98 12.04
CA SER A 240 -8.67 -3.05 11.54
C SER A 240 -8.42 -3.23 10.04
N SER A 241 -7.92 -2.19 9.39
CA SER A 241 -7.39 -2.25 8.03
C SER A 241 -5.86 -2.11 7.97
N VAL A 242 -5.21 -1.85 9.10
CA VAL A 242 -3.78 -1.52 9.16
C VAL A 242 -2.94 -2.52 9.96
N ASN A 243 -3.46 -3.07 11.03
CA ASN A 243 -2.73 -4.01 11.88
C ASN A 243 -2.45 -5.34 11.14
N VAL A 244 -1.49 -6.11 11.63
CA VAL A 244 -1.07 -7.40 11.05
C VAL A 244 -0.47 -7.27 9.66
N GLY A 245 -1.25 -6.79 8.68
CA GLY A 245 -0.83 -6.66 7.29
C GLY A 245 0.25 -5.61 7.04
N GLN A 246 0.37 -4.61 7.89
CA GLN A 246 1.31 -3.49 7.73
C GLN A 246 2.62 -3.69 8.50
N ALA A 247 2.54 -3.84 9.82
CA ALA A 247 3.72 -3.88 10.68
C ALA A 247 3.84 -5.16 11.51
N TYR A 248 3.20 -6.24 11.06
CA TYR A 248 3.26 -7.59 11.64
C TYR A 248 3.11 -7.61 13.18
N GLU A 249 2.15 -6.84 13.70
CA GLU A 249 1.89 -6.66 15.12
C GLU A 249 1.66 -8.00 15.85
N HIS A 250 1.01 -8.97 15.20
CA HIS A 250 0.77 -10.31 15.74
C HIS A 250 2.06 -11.08 16.10
N LYS A 251 3.20 -10.73 15.48
CA LYS A 251 4.51 -11.30 15.81
C LYS A 251 5.32 -10.45 16.76
N ARG A 252 4.97 -9.18 16.90
CA ARG A 252 5.71 -8.20 17.72
C ARG A 252 5.14 -8.05 19.12
N PHE A 253 3.80 -8.05 19.23
CA PHE A 253 3.15 -7.80 20.50
C PHE A 253 2.97 -9.11 21.28
N LYS A 254 2.91 -8.99 22.59
CA LYS A 254 2.76 -10.13 23.47
C LYS A 254 1.34 -10.68 23.45
N PRO A 255 1.14 -11.98 23.25
CA PRO A 255 -0.17 -12.58 23.48
C PRO A 255 -0.69 -12.31 24.90
N PRO A 256 -2.00 -12.07 25.07
CA PRO A 256 -3.07 -12.10 24.08
C PRO A 256 -3.48 -10.71 23.55
N ALA A 257 -2.59 -9.73 23.46
CA ALA A 257 -2.91 -8.33 23.19
C ALA A 257 -3.77 -8.11 21.92
N LEU A 258 -3.65 -8.98 20.92
CA LEU A 258 -4.42 -8.91 19.65
C LEU A 258 -5.46 -10.03 19.52
N LYS A 259 -5.80 -10.71 20.61
CA LYS A 259 -6.84 -11.74 20.57
C LYS A 259 -8.13 -11.21 19.96
N ASP A 260 -8.73 -11.99 19.05
CA ASP A 260 -9.96 -11.67 18.33
C ASP A 260 -9.89 -10.34 17.53
N MET A 261 -8.71 -10.01 17.03
CA MET A 261 -8.54 -8.98 16.00
C MET A 261 -8.79 -9.57 14.62
N TYR A 262 -9.62 -8.88 13.85
CA TYR A 262 -9.92 -9.17 12.45
C TYR A 262 -9.39 -8.05 11.57
N VAL A 263 -8.61 -8.40 10.56
CA VAL A 263 -7.98 -7.44 9.66
C VAL A 263 -8.28 -7.80 8.23
N THR A 264 -8.61 -6.80 7.41
CA THR A 264 -8.65 -6.98 5.96
C THR A 264 -7.40 -6.39 5.33
N ALA A 265 -6.68 -7.22 4.56
CA ALA A 265 -5.49 -6.83 3.83
C ALA A 265 -5.46 -7.53 2.46
N ASN A 266 -4.79 -6.93 1.49
CA ASN A 266 -4.62 -7.55 0.18
C ASN A 266 -3.45 -8.55 0.15
N TYR A 267 -2.62 -8.59 1.18
CA TYR A 267 -1.56 -9.59 1.37
C TYR A 267 -1.09 -9.67 2.82
N VAL A 268 -0.75 -10.86 3.27
CA VAL A 268 0.04 -11.15 4.47
C VAL A 268 0.95 -12.35 4.20
N GLU A 269 2.07 -12.46 4.90
CA GLU A 269 3.04 -13.55 4.68
C GLU A 269 2.43 -14.95 4.89
N GLU A 270 1.38 -15.05 5.69
CA GLU A 270 0.66 -16.30 5.98
C GLU A 270 -0.24 -16.78 4.81
N VAL A 271 -0.41 -15.99 3.76
CA VAL A 271 -1.12 -16.43 2.55
C VAL A 271 -0.39 -17.61 1.92
N VAL A 272 -1.13 -18.71 1.71
CA VAL A 272 -0.65 -19.92 1.06
C VAL A 272 -1.25 -20.01 -0.34
N SER A 273 -0.41 -19.83 -1.34
CA SER A 273 -0.72 -20.04 -2.75
C SER A 273 0.56 -20.22 -3.55
N PRO A 274 0.51 -20.84 -4.74
CA PRO A 274 1.72 -21.00 -5.57
C PRO A 274 2.46 -19.69 -5.84
N ALA A 275 1.72 -18.60 -6.11
CA ALA A 275 2.30 -17.28 -6.36
C ALA A 275 2.96 -16.68 -5.10
N SER A 276 2.27 -16.74 -3.95
CA SER A 276 2.79 -16.26 -2.68
C SER A 276 4.02 -17.06 -2.24
N ASP A 277 3.98 -18.39 -2.35
CA ASP A 277 5.06 -19.27 -1.89
C ASP A 277 6.33 -19.08 -2.74
N ASP A 278 6.19 -18.94 -4.07
CA ASP A 278 7.30 -18.61 -4.96
C ASP A 278 7.89 -17.21 -4.65
N PHE A 279 7.05 -16.21 -4.47
CA PHE A 279 7.48 -14.86 -4.08
C PHE A 279 8.24 -14.89 -2.75
N LYS A 280 7.68 -15.50 -1.69
CA LYS A 280 8.33 -15.65 -0.39
C LYS A 280 9.68 -16.33 -0.50
N LYS A 281 9.77 -17.44 -1.28
CA LYS A 281 11.01 -18.18 -1.51
C LYS A 281 12.07 -17.27 -2.13
N ARG A 282 11.76 -16.55 -3.20
CA ARG A 282 12.70 -15.63 -3.89
C ARG A 282 13.11 -14.47 -2.98
N PHE A 283 12.14 -13.88 -2.29
CA PHE A 283 12.37 -12.77 -1.35
C PHE A 283 13.30 -13.20 -0.22
N ARG A 284 13.02 -14.32 0.46
CA ARG A 284 13.81 -14.84 1.58
C ARG A 284 15.20 -15.30 1.17
N ALA A 285 15.35 -15.86 -0.03
CA ALA A 285 16.67 -16.23 -0.55
C ALA A 285 17.60 -15.02 -0.72
N LYS A 286 17.05 -13.87 -1.07
CA LYS A 286 17.83 -12.65 -1.31
C LYS A 286 17.96 -11.76 -0.08
N PHE A 287 16.91 -11.70 0.74
CA PHE A 287 16.80 -10.80 1.90
C PHE A 287 16.40 -11.54 3.18
N PRO A 288 17.26 -12.47 3.67
CA PRO A 288 16.93 -13.30 4.84
C PRO A 288 16.80 -12.48 6.13
N GLN A 289 17.35 -11.25 6.16
CA GLN A 289 17.29 -10.34 7.31
C GLN A 289 15.91 -9.68 7.51
N VAL A 290 15.04 -9.69 6.50
CA VAL A 290 13.71 -9.07 6.60
C VAL A 290 12.83 -9.94 7.50
N VAL A 291 12.31 -9.38 8.56
CA VAL A 291 11.55 -10.13 9.58
C VAL A 291 10.22 -10.65 9.05
N TYR A 292 9.53 -9.83 8.24
CA TYR A 292 8.19 -10.14 7.74
C TYR A 292 7.96 -9.51 6.36
N ILE A 293 7.23 -10.21 5.51
CA ILE A 293 6.83 -9.71 4.18
C ILE A 293 5.38 -9.22 4.27
N ASN A 294 5.20 -7.93 4.42
CA ASN A 294 3.90 -7.30 4.61
C ASN A 294 3.18 -6.97 3.29
N GLN A 295 1.93 -6.49 3.38
CA GLN A 295 1.14 -6.07 2.20
C GLN A 295 1.82 -4.94 1.42
N GLU A 296 2.55 -4.04 2.09
CA GLU A 296 3.24 -2.92 1.45
C GLU A 296 4.40 -3.42 0.57
N ALA A 297 5.06 -4.51 0.96
CA ALA A 297 6.06 -5.17 0.14
C ALA A 297 5.44 -5.79 -1.12
N ALA A 298 4.28 -6.45 -1.00
CA ALA A 298 3.55 -6.99 -2.15
C ALA A 298 3.12 -5.86 -3.10
N ASN A 299 2.54 -4.78 -2.57
CA ASN A 299 2.12 -3.62 -3.35
C ASN A 299 3.27 -2.94 -4.09
N ALA A 300 4.43 -2.83 -3.44
CA ALA A 300 5.64 -2.25 -4.02
C ALA A 300 6.20 -3.12 -5.16
N TYR A 301 6.22 -4.43 -4.97
CA TYR A 301 6.60 -5.39 -6.00
C TYR A 301 5.71 -5.27 -7.22
N ASP A 302 4.39 -5.30 -7.01
CA ASP A 302 3.38 -5.17 -8.07
C ASP A 302 3.49 -3.84 -8.82
N ALA A 303 3.75 -2.73 -8.11
CA ALA A 303 3.89 -1.40 -8.71
C ALA A 303 5.02 -1.34 -9.74
N ILE A 304 6.17 -1.95 -9.45
CA ILE A 304 7.30 -2.00 -10.39
C ILE A 304 6.92 -2.77 -11.66
N TYR A 305 6.21 -3.90 -11.52
CA TYR A 305 5.75 -4.69 -12.68
C TYR A 305 4.64 -4.00 -13.48
N LEU A 306 3.74 -3.29 -12.82
CA LEU A 306 2.72 -2.47 -13.49
C LEU A 306 3.37 -1.30 -14.25
N TYR A 307 4.34 -0.62 -13.66
CA TYR A 307 5.12 0.41 -14.36
C TYR A 307 5.84 -0.18 -15.59
N LYS A 308 6.53 -1.31 -15.42
CA LYS A 308 7.15 -2.05 -16.53
C LYS A 308 6.15 -2.30 -17.66
N ALA A 309 4.98 -2.85 -17.34
CA ALA A 309 3.92 -3.13 -18.33
C ALA A 309 3.46 -1.84 -19.04
N GLY A 310 3.34 -0.73 -18.32
CA GLY A 310 3.03 0.59 -18.88
C GLY A 310 4.08 1.09 -19.87
N VAL A 311 5.37 0.98 -19.49
CA VAL A 311 6.51 1.37 -20.36
C VAL A 311 6.56 0.50 -21.63
N GLU A 312 6.39 -0.80 -21.50
CA GLU A 312 6.37 -1.74 -22.63
C GLU A 312 5.19 -1.47 -23.58
N LYS A 313 4.00 -1.21 -23.04
CA LYS A 313 2.83 -0.84 -23.83
C LYS A 313 3.01 0.50 -24.53
N ALA A 314 3.60 1.48 -23.87
CA ALA A 314 3.92 2.79 -24.42
C ALA A 314 5.06 2.74 -25.45
N LYS A 315 5.90 1.69 -25.43
CA LYS A 315 7.17 1.60 -26.17
C LYS A 315 8.06 2.83 -25.95
N SER A 316 8.01 3.42 -24.77
CA SER A 316 8.64 4.69 -24.43
C SER A 316 8.78 4.85 -22.92
N VAL A 317 9.75 5.65 -22.47
CA VAL A 317 9.89 6.12 -21.08
C VAL A 317 9.34 7.53 -20.88
N ASP A 318 8.87 8.17 -21.94
CA ASP A 318 8.23 9.48 -21.84
C ASP A 318 7.01 9.39 -20.91
N GLN A 319 7.01 10.21 -19.87
CA GLN A 319 6.03 10.11 -18.78
C GLN A 319 4.59 10.29 -19.26
N ALA A 320 4.34 11.16 -20.25
CA ALA A 320 3.00 11.37 -20.76
C ALA A 320 2.49 10.13 -21.52
N LYS A 321 3.37 9.50 -22.32
CA LYS A 321 3.05 8.25 -23.02
C LYS A 321 2.85 7.08 -22.07
N VAL A 322 3.68 6.97 -21.03
CA VAL A 322 3.55 5.91 -20.01
C VAL A 322 2.25 6.09 -19.23
N LYS A 323 1.92 7.30 -18.77
CA LYS A 323 0.64 7.59 -18.11
C LYS A 323 -0.56 7.23 -19.00
N ALA A 324 -0.54 7.63 -20.26
CA ALA A 324 -1.60 7.27 -21.21
C ALA A 324 -1.72 5.75 -21.40
N ALA A 325 -0.60 5.02 -21.46
CA ALA A 325 -0.60 3.57 -21.55
C ALA A 325 -1.17 2.90 -20.28
N LEU A 326 -0.77 3.36 -19.10
CA LEU A 326 -1.30 2.88 -17.81
C LEU A 326 -2.81 3.10 -17.70
N ALA A 327 -3.29 4.28 -18.11
CA ALA A 327 -4.70 4.66 -18.08
C ALA A 327 -5.55 4.08 -19.23
N SER A 328 -4.97 3.36 -20.19
CA SER A 328 -5.72 2.83 -21.36
C SER A 328 -6.44 1.50 -21.09
N GLY A 329 -6.38 0.98 -19.86
CA GLY A 329 -6.97 -0.31 -19.48
C GLY A 329 -6.11 -1.52 -19.87
N GLY A 330 -6.39 -2.67 -19.23
CA GLY A 330 -5.69 -3.93 -19.48
C GLY A 330 -4.24 -3.99 -18.98
N ILE A 331 -3.82 -3.06 -18.12
CA ILE A 331 -2.53 -3.13 -17.44
C ILE A 331 -2.71 -3.93 -16.15
N CYS A 332 -2.15 -5.13 -16.13
CA CYS A 332 -2.21 -6.05 -15.00
C CYS A 332 -0.84 -6.66 -14.74
N THR A 333 -0.65 -7.18 -13.53
CA THR A 333 0.45 -8.07 -13.15
C THR A 333 -0.08 -9.24 -12.33
N ASP A 334 0.63 -10.35 -12.33
CA ASP A 334 0.38 -11.49 -11.44
C ASP A 334 1.39 -11.39 -10.28
N GLY A 335 0.92 -10.83 -9.17
CA GLY A 335 1.72 -10.57 -7.98
C GLY A 335 1.56 -11.64 -6.89
N PRO A 336 2.13 -11.39 -5.70
CA PRO A 336 2.08 -12.33 -4.57
C PRO A 336 0.67 -12.69 -4.12
N SER A 337 -0.27 -11.74 -4.22
CA SER A 337 -1.70 -11.95 -3.87
C SER A 337 -2.57 -12.41 -5.04
N GLY A 338 -1.99 -12.61 -6.21
CA GLY A 338 -2.69 -12.95 -7.44
C GLY A 338 -2.71 -11.80 -8.44
N LYS A 339 -3.71 -11.78 -9.30
CA LYS A 339 -3.83 -10.78 -10.37
C LYS A 339 -4.22 -9.41 -9.82
N VAL A 340 -3.46 -8.39 -10.20
CA VAL A 340 -3.67 -6.98 -9.83
C VAL A 340 -3.75 -6.15 -11.12
N CYS A 341 -4.85 -5.40 -11.31
CA CYS A 341 -5.09 -4.62 -12.51
C CYS A 341 -5.36 -3.14 -12.18
N ILE A 342 -4.84 -2.23 -12.98
CA ILE A 342 -5.15 -0.80 -12.87
C ILE A 342 -6.53 -0.52 -13.48
N ASP A 343 -7.41 0.11 -12.68
CA ASP A 343 -8.64 0.72 -13.20
C ASP A 343 -8.30 2.03 -13.93
N PRO A 344 -8.65 2.16 -15.23
CA PRO A 344 -8.30 3.34 -16.03
C PRO A 344 -9.02 4.62 -15.63
N LYS A 345 -10.11 4.53 -14.85
CA LYS A 345 -10.90 5.70 -14.43
C LYS A 345 -10.38 6.32 -13.15
N SER A 346 -9.95 5.50 -12.21
CA SER A 346 -9.51 5.96 -10.90
C SER A 346 -7.99 5.90 -10.70
N HIS A 347 -7.25 5.17 -11.56
CA HIS A 347 -5.84 4.83 -11.42
C HIS A 347 -5.52 3.99 -10.16
N HIS A 348 -6.53 3.38 -9.55
CA HIS A 348 -6.36 2.43 -8.44
C HIS A 348 -6.35 1.00 -8.96
N THR A 349 -5.95 0.07 -8.09
CA THR A 349 -5.86 -1.34 -8.48
C THR A 349 -6.98 -2.18 -7.88
N SER A 350 -7.41 -3.22 -8.62
CA SER A 350 -8.25 -4.28 -8.07
C SER A 350 -7.42 -5.20 -7.20
N HIS A 351 -8.04 -5.79 -6.17
CA HIS A 351 -7.36 -6.67 -5.21
C HIS A 351 -8.18 -7.88 -4.82
N ARG A 352 -7.48 -8.97 -4.54
CA ARG A 352 -7.97 -10.00 -3.62
C ARG A 352 -7.80 -9.48 -2.21
N ILE A 353 -8.84 -9.62 -1.38
CA ILE A 353 -8.84 -9.17 0.02
C ILE A 353 -9.00 -10.39 0.92
N TYR A 354 -8.09 -10.52 1.87
CA TYR A 354 -8.07 -11.57 2.88
C TYR A 354 -8.62 -11.04 4.19
N LEU A 355 -9.50 -11.79 4.84
CA LEU A 355 -9.86 -11.59 6.24
C LEU A 355 -8.90 -12.39 7.09
N ILE A 356 -8.10 -11.72 7.88
CA ILE A 356 -7.14 -12.30 8.80
C ILE A 356 -7.73 -12.25 10.21
N HIS A 357 -7.72 -13.36 10.92
CA HIS A 357 -8.12 -13.44 12.32
C HIS A 357 -6.93 -13.80 13.19
N VAL A 358 -6.69 -13.01 14.21
CA VAL A 358 -5.62 -13.24 15.20
C VAL A 358 -6.18 -13.99 16.39
N LYS A 359 -5.62 -15.17 16.65
CA LYS A 359 -5.98 -16.03 17.79
C LYS A 359 -5.35 -15.56 19.10
N ALA A 360 -5.72 -16.19 20.22
CA ALA A 360 -5.21 -15.83 21.53
C ALA A 360 -3.69 -16.00 21.69
N ASP A 361 -3.08 -16.92 20.95
CA ASP A 361 -1.63 -17.15 20.91
C ASP A 361 -0.91 -16.31 19.85
N HIS A 362 -1.64 -15.39 19.20
CA HIS A 362 -1.22 -14.58 18.06
C HIS A 362 -0.89 -15.35 16.78
N SER A 363 -1.16 -16.65 16.70
CA SER A 363 -1.25 -17.30 15.39
C SER A 363 -2.44 -16.73 14.61
N VAL A 364 -2.35 -16.76 13.28
CA VAL A 364 -3.40 -16.23 12.43
C VAL A 364 -4.02 -17.33 11.57
N ASP A 365 -5.31 -17.16 11.24
CA ASP A 365 -5.98 -17.88 10.18
C ASP A 365 -6.67 -16.90 9.22
N ILE A 366 -7.07 -17.42 8.06
CA ILE A 366 -7.73 -16.63 7.00
C ILE A 366 -9.12 -17.24 6.76
N PRO A 367 -10.12 -16.84 7.55
CA PRO A 367 -11.46 -17.44 7.50
C PRO A 367 -12.25 -17.08 6.24
N LYS A 368 -11.87 -16.01 5.55
CA LYS A 368 -12.58 -15.57 4.33
C LYS A 368 -11.65 -14.87 3.36
N VAL A 369 -11.95 -15.01 2.08
CA VAL A 369 -11.26 -14.33 0.98
C VAL A 369 -12.33 -13.77 0.04
N TRP A 370 -12.11 -12.56 -0.44
CA TRP A 370 -12.90 -11.95 -1.50
C TRP A 370 -11.99 -11.70 -2.71
N ASP A 371 -12.39 -12.23 -3.85
CA ASP A 371 -11.63 -12.12 -5.09
C ASP A 371 -12.04 -10.89 -5.89
N ASP A 372 -11.06 -10.28 -6.54
CA ASP A 372 -11.21 -9.21 -7.55
C ASP A 372 -12.09 -8.03 -7.12
N ILE A 373 -11.88 -7.55 -5.89
CA ILE A 373 -12.60 -6.36 -5.40
C ILE A 373 -12.09 -5.12 -6.14
N GLN A 374 -13.01 -4.47 -6.86
CA GLN A 374 -12.72 -3.30 -7.67
C GLN A 374 -12.71 -2.01 -6.82
N PRO A 375 -11.90 -0.99 -7.16
CA PRO A 375 -11.93 0.34 -6.56
C PRO A 375 -13.09 1.16 -7.15
N TYR A 376 -14.33 0.85 -6.78
CA TYR A 376 -15.54 1.36 -7.44
C TYR A 376 -16.01 2.74 -6.98
N TRP A 377 -15.66 3.14 -5.75
CA TRP A 377 -16.27 4.31 -5.12
C TRP A 377 -15.94 5.64 -5.82
N LEU A 378 -14.70 5.83 -6.26
CA LEU A 378 -14.29 7.02 -6.98
C LEU A 378 -15.15 7.29 -8.23
N GLY A 379 -15.53 6.22 -8.95
CA GLY A 379 -16.45 6.36 -10.08
C GLY A 379 -17.85 6.84 -9.68
N GLN A 380 -18.33 6.47 -8.49
CA GLN A 380 -19.65 6.91 -7.97
C GLN A 380 -19.66 8.40 -7.60
N VAL A 381 -18.50 8.95 -7.21
CA VAL A 381 -18.36 10.36 -6.83
C VAL A 381 -17.90 11.26 -7.99
N GLY A 382 -17.82 10.72 -9.20
CA GLY A 382 -17.56 11.48 -10.41
C GLY A 382 -16.10 11.56 -10.84
N CYS A 383 -15.20 10.79 -10.24
CA CYS A 383 -13.84 10.63 -10.72
C CYS A 383 -13.83 9.75 -11.98
N ASP A 384 -13.42 10.31 -13.10
CA ASP A 384 -13.21 9.58 -14.35
C ASP A 384 -12.01 10.17 -15.10
N LEU A 385 -10.81 9.74 -14.73
CA LEU A 385 -9.53 10.21 -15.28
C LEU A 385 -9.34 9.84 -16.75
N SER A 386 -10.15 8.91 -17.28
CA SER A 386 -10.17 8.60 -18.70
C SER A 386 -10.82 9.69 -19.55
N LYS A 387 -11.62 10.56 -18.93
CA LYS A 387 -12.35 11.65 -19.58
C LYS A 387 -11.84 13.04 -19.24
N LYS A 388 -11.44 13.25 -17.98
CA LYS A 388 -11.05 14.57 -17.46
C LYS A 388 -9.92 14.42 -16.44
N ALA A 389 -8.89 15.26 -16.58
CA ALA A 389 -7.86 15.37 -15.57
C ALA A 389 -8.45 15.88 -14.24
N ASP A 390 -7.99 15.33 -13.14
CA ASP A 390 -8.35 15.73 -11.79
C ASP A 390 -7.12 15.66 -10.89
N HIS A 391 -7.15 16.37 -9.76
CA HIS A 391 -6.09 16.46 -8.76
C HIS A 391 -6.67 16.60 -7.34
N ASN A 392 -7.87 16.08 -7.11
CA ASN A 392 -8.58 16.17 -5.84
C ASN A 392 -8.41 14.90 -4.99
N GLN A 393 -8.70 15.04 -3.70
CA GLN A 393 -9.06 13.93 -2.83
C GLN A 393 -10.51 14.08 -2.41
N TYR A 394 -11.35 13.13 -2.82
CA TYR A 394 -12.74 13.02 -2.39
C TYR A 394 -12.80 12.31 -1.03
N THR A 395 -13.74 12.72 -0.18
CA THR A 395 -13.98 12.07 1.11
C THR A 395 -15.48 11.88 1.31
N PRO A 396 -15.94 10.89 2.09
CA PRO A 396 -17.37 10.66 2.32
C PRO A 396 -18.11 11.92 2.79
N SER A 397 -17.53 12.71 3.69
CA SER A 397 -18.15 13.93 4.25
C SER A 397 -18.21 15.11 3.28
N LYS A 398 -17.39 15.14 2.23
CA LYS A 398 -17.33 16.25 1.26
C LYS A 398 -18.23 16.04 0.05
N LEU A 399 -18.96 14.93 0.00
CA LEU A 399 -19.91 14.70 -1.08
C LEU A 399 -21.21 15.46 -0.83
N PRO A 400 -21.90 15.92 -1.89
CA PRO A 400 -23.25 16.43 -1.77
C PRO A 400 -24.12 15.30 -1.16
N LYS A 401 -24.71 15.54 0.00
CA LYS A 401 -25.67 14.61 0.57
C LYS A 401 -26.84 14.48 -0.42
N LYS A 402 -27.07 13.27 -0.91
CA LYS A 402 -28.20 12.94 -1.79
C LYS A 402 -29.53 13.18 -1.08
#